data_663d9932ee51c874740dc50725867884
#
_entry.id   663d9932ee51c874740dc50725867884
#
_cell.length_a   1.000
_cell.length_b   1.000
_cell.length_c   1.000
_cell.angle_alpha   90.00
_cell.angle_beta   90.00
_cell.angle_gamma   90.00
#
_symmetry.space_group_name_H-M   'P 1'
#
loop_
_entity.id
_entity.type
_entity.pdbx_description
1 polymer ?
#
loop_
_entity_poly.entity_id
_entity_poly.type
_entity_poly.pdbx_seq_one_letter_code
_entity_poly.pdbx_strand_id
1 'polypeptide(L)'
;TSLIFNAHLDAGGPPPPDAPESEWKMRSAWVEGDMLYGKGLINDKAQLCAEMIAARAILNAGIKLKGDLTVIGVASETGEASVDDKQGIQYPGEGFGTKWSIDRGVVADFALVGETSEFGIVAAECGDVRIKIKVKGRRVYTPRLDRGSTLQQNPNPHLRGAHVALALEDWAIRYEKENPLEFYGGTIVPKAQLLGIQSSVDNCYIYL
;
A
#
# COMPACT_ATOMS: atom_id res chain seq x y z
N THR A 1 -14.65 28.74 -8.10
CA THR A 1 -13.90 27.48 -8.33
C THR A 1 -12.86 27.36 -7.25
N SER A 2 -12.81 26.21 -6.56
CA SER A 2 -11.90 25.95 -5.47
C SER A 2 -11.01 24.74 -5.77
N LEU A 3 -9.81 24.72 -5.20
CA LEU A 3 -8.82 23.67 -5.39
C LEU A 3 -8.24 23.26 -4.03
N ILE A 4 -8.13 21.96 -3.80
CA ILE A 4 -7.38 21.39 -2.69
C ILE A 4 -6.06 20.81 -3.20
N PHE A 5 -4.97 21.13 -2.54
CA PHE A 5 -3.72 20.38 -2.56
C PHE A 5 -3.72 19.42 -1.37
N ASN A 6 -3.54 18.16 -1.63
CA ASN A 6 -3.62 17.11 -0.62
C ASN A 6 -2.45 16.14 -0.72
N ALA A 7 -1.71 16.02 0.36
CA ALA A 7 -0.64 15.05 0.51
C ALA A 7 -0.63 14.48 1.93
N HIS A 8 -0.03 13.30 2.14
CA HIS A 8 -0.04 12.71 3.46
C HIS A 8 1.24 12.94 4.28
N LEU A 9 1.10 12.89 5.60
CA LEU A 9 2.17 13.16 6.56
C LEU A 9 2.77 11.88 7.17
N ASP A 10 2.02 10.81 7.20
CA ASP A 10 2.45 9.56 7.80
C ASP A 10 3.43 8.80 6.89
N ALA A 11 4.15 7.86 7.46
CA ALA A 11 5.21 7.13 6.78
C ALA A 11 5.45 5.78 7.43
N GLY A 12 4.46 4.95 7.47
CA GLY A 12 4.51 3.63 8.07
C GLY A 12 5.01 3.60 9.53
N GLY A 13 4.82 2.50 10.20
CA GLY A 13 5.21 2.30 11.59
C GLY A 13 6.74 2.34 11.85
N PRO A 14 7.15 2.31 13.13
CA PRO A 14 8.56 2.15 13.49
C PRO A 14 9.08 0.78 13.03
N PRO A 15 10.38 0.68 12.74
CA PRO A 15 11.00 -0.61 12.54
C PRO A 15 10.87 -1.47 13.82
N PRO A 16 10.92 -2.81 13.69
CA PRO A 16 10.91 -3.68 14.85
C PRO A 16 12.13 -3.41 15.75
N PRO A 17 12.04 -3.72 17.06
CA PRO A 17 13.12 -3.41 18.02
C PRO A 17 14.49 -4.00 17.66
N ASP A 18 14.51 -5.10 16.96
CA ASP A 18 15.70 -5.84 16.48
C ASP A 18 16.14 -5.45 15.07
N ALA A 19 15.52 -4.40 14.49
CA ALA A 19 15.89 -3.91 13.17
C ALA A 19 17.33 -3.35 13.14
N PRO A 20 18.02 -3.44 12.00
CA PRO A 20 19.31 -2.82 11.81
C PRO A 20 19.31 -1.31 12.11
N GLU A 21 20.45 -0.78 12.59
CA GLU A 21 20.60 0.65 12.88
C GLU A 21 20.28 1.54 11.67
N SER A 22 20.55 1.05 10.46
CA SER A 22 20.21 1.74 9.22
C SER A 22 18.72 2.03 9.06
N GLU A 23 17.85 1.11 9.48
CA GLU A 23 16.40 1.31 9.45
C GLU A 23 15.95 2.36 10.49
N TRP A 24 16.58 2.34 11.67
CA TRP A 24 16.32 3.35 12.69
C TRP A 24 16.81 4.74 12.26
N LYS A 25 17.97 4.81 11.59
CA LYS A 25 18.51 6.05 11.01
C LYS A 25 17.53 6.67 10.02
N MET A 26 16.87 5.86 9.18
CA MET A 26 15.89 6.34 8.21
C MET A 26 14.68 7.09 8.82
N ARG A 27 14.42 6.93 10.11
CA ARG A 27 13.36 7.68 10.79
C ARG A 27 13.74 9.14 11.08
N SER A 28 15.00 9.46 11.03
CA SER A 28 15.50 10.83 11.16
C SER A 28 15.86 11.35 9.78
N ALA A 29 15.46 12.58 9.47
CA ALA A 29 15.90 13.22 8.23
C ALA A 29 17.34 13.74 8.37
N TRP A 30 18.15 13.55 7.33
CA TRP A 30 19.49 14.12 7.26
C TRP A 30 19.80 14.58 5.85
N VAL A 31 20.74 15.52 5.75
CA VAL A 31 21.25 16.06 4.48
C VAL A 31 22.66 15.53 4.25
N GLU A 32 22.94 15.10 3.04
CA GLU A 32 24.28 14.71 2.60
C GLU A 32 24.51 15.25 1.19
N GLY A 33 25.41 16.23 1.07
CA GLY A 33 25.54 17.01 -0.15
C GLY A 33 24.24 17.77 -0.47
N ASP A 34 23.72 17.58 -1.66
CA ASP A 34 22.46 18.17 -2.11
C ASP A 34 21.25 17.23 -1.95
N MET A 35 21.45 16.12 -1.27
CA MET A 35 20.44 15.09 -1.09
C MET A 35 19.87 15.13 0.32
N LEU A 36 18.54 15.00 0.43
CA LEU A 36 17.81 14.83 1.67
C LEU A 36 17.35 13.38 1.79
N TYR A 37 17.67 12.76 2.91
CA TYR A 37 17.34 11.37 3.20
C TYR A 37 16.39 11.27 4.38
N GLY A 38 15.53 10.26 4.39
CA GLY A 38 14.63 9.96 5.49
C GLY A 38 13.36 9.24 5.04
N LYS A 39 12.74 8.49 5.93
CA LYS A 39 11.49 7.78 5.67
C LYS A 39 10.33 8.77 5.49
N GLY A 40 9.53 8.56 4.47
CA GLY A 40 8.36 9.40 4.16
C GLY A 40 8.71 10.74 3.50
N LEU A 41 9.95 10.92 3.02
CA LEU A 41 10.30 12.12 2.24
C LEU A 41 9.69 12.07 0.85
N ILE A 42 9.96 11.00 0.10
CA ILE A 42 9.43 10.82 -1.26
C ILE A 42 7.92 10.59 -1.20
N ASN A 43 7.48 9.76 -0.29
CA ASN A 43 6.09 9.42 -0.08
C ASN A 43 5.72 9.77 1.40
N ASP A 44 5.18 11.00 1.71
CA ASP A 44 4.68 11.96 0.70
C ASP A 44 5.04 13.42 1.10
N LYS A 45 5.98 13.59 2.06
CA LYS A 45 6.29 14.92 2.64
C LYS A 45 6.92 15.90 1.64
N ALA A 46 7.64 15.39 0.63
CA ALA A 46 8.23 16.26 -0.39
C ALA A 46 7.14 16.91 -1.24
N GLN A 47 6.10 16.16 -1.60
CA GLN A 47 4.96 16.65 -2.36
C GLN A 47 4.20 17.69 -1.56
N LEU A 48 3.92 17.44 -0.27
CA LEU A 48 3.30 18.43 0.59
C LEU A 48 4.12 19.73 0.68
N CYS A 49 5.44 19.61 0.81
CA CYS A 49 6.33 20.78 0.81
C CYS A 49 6.26 21.55 -0.52
N ALA A 50 6.24 20.84 -1.65
CA ALA A 50 6.11 21.44 -2.96
C ALA A 50 4.77 22.20 -3.12
N GLU A 51 3.68 21.61 -2.68
CA GLU A 51 2.35 22.22 -2.65
C GLU A 51 2.31 23.48 -1.78
N MET A 52 2.90 23.41 -0.57
CA MET A 52 3.02 24.57 0.32
C MET A 52 3.85 25.69 -0.30
N ILE A 53 4.97 25.35 -0.95
CA ILE A 53 5.83 26.32 -1.64
C ILE A 53 5.12 26.94 -2.82
N ALA A 54 4.39 26.14 -3.62
CA ALA A 54 3.59 26.63 -4.74
C ALA A 54 2.53 27.62 -4.27
N ALA A 55 1.77 27.28 -3.22
CA ALA A 55 0.79 28.19 -2.63
C ALA A 55 1.44 29.49 -2.12
N ARG A 56 2.60 29.40 -1.47
CA ARG A 56 3.37 30.54 -0.98
C ARG A 56 3.88 31.41 -2.13
N ALA A 57 4.34 30.80 -3.23
CA ALA A 57 4.80 31.52 -4.41
C ALA A 57 3.67 32.34 -5.05
N ILE A 58 2.47 31.81 -5.15
CA ILE A 58 1.28 32.51 -5.63
C ILE A 58 1.00 33.76 -4.78
N LEU A 59 1.02 33.60 -3.45
CA LEU A 59 0.82 34.70 -2.51
C LEU A 59 1.91 35.77 -2.64
N ASN A 60 3.18 35.35 -2.71
CA ASN A 60 4.32 36.27 -2.83
C ASN A 60 4.31 37.04 -4.16
N ALA A 61 3.82 36.41 -5.21
CA ALA A 61 3.64 37.08 -6.53
C ALA A 61 2.46 38.03 -6.59
N GLY A 62 1.66 38.14 -5.52
CA GLY A 62 0.47 38.98 -5.48
C GLY A 62 -0.65 38.56 -6.44
N ILE A 63 -0.62 37.28 -6.86
CA ILE A 63 -1.62 36.72 -7.78
C ILE A 63 -2.94 36.58 -7.02
N LYS A 64 -3.98 37.25 -7.53
CA LYS A 64 -5.36 37.09 -7.01
C LYS A 64 -6.01 35.89 -7.70
N LEU A 65 -6.24 34.84 -6.96
CA LEU A 65 -6.98 33.68 -7.44
C LEU A 65 -8.47 34.04 -7.61
N LYS A 66 -9.13 33.34 -8.54
CA LYS A 66 -10.59 33.46 -8.75
C LYS A 66 -11.40 32.52 -7.84
N GLY A 67 -10.74 31.83 -6.94
CA GLY A 67 -11.33 30.90 -5.99
C GLY A 67 -10.36 30.55 -4.89
N ASP A 68 -10.77 29.68 -4.01
CA ASP A 68 -9.99 29.27 -2.84
C ASP A 68 -8.96 28.23 -3.21
N LEU A 69 -7.77 28.35 -2.64
CA LEU A 69 -6.74 27.32 -2.64
C LEU A 69 -6.52 26.84 -1.19
N THR A 70 -6.79 25.58 -0.94
CA THR A 70 -6.59 24.94 0.36
C THR A 70 -5.44 23.94 0.24
N VAL A 71 -4.51 23.95 1.19
CA VAL A 71 -3.45 22.94 1.30
C VAL A 71 -3.73 22.13 2.55
N ILE A 72 -3.83 20.81 2.41
CA ILE A 72 -4.05 19.90 3.55
C ILE A 72 -2.97 18.84 3.60
N GLY A 73 -2.42 18.64 4.82
CA GLY A 73 -1.57 17.48 5.12
C GLY A 73 -2.38 16.49 5.95
N VAL A 74 -2.61 15.32 5.42
CA VAL A 74 -3.46 14.31 6.05
C VAL A 74 -2.65 13.21 6.72
N ALA A 75 -3.24 12.53 7.70
CA ALA A 75 -2.67 11.37 8.37
C ALA A 75 -3.47 10.10 8.04
N SER A 76 -2.88 8.95 8.30
CA SER A 76 -3.51 7.64 8.09
C SER A 76 -3.85 7.38 6.62
N GLU A 77 -2.93 7.68 5.75
CA GLU A 77 -2.94 7.22 4.37
C GLU A 77 -2.24 5.86 4.28
N THR A 78 -1.01 5.77 4.84
CA THR A 78 -0.23 4.54 4.85
C THR A 78 -0.83 3.55 5.83
N GLY A 79 -1.59 2.59 5.36
CA GLY A 79 -2.24 1.57 6.16
C GLY A 79 -1.81 0.16 5.81
N GLU A 80 -1.78 -0.73 6.79
CA GLU A 80 -1.71 -2.15 6.51
C GLU A 80 -3.10 -2.68 6.19
N ALA A 81 -3.15 -3.62 5.25
CA ALA A 81 -4.40 -4.30 4.91
C ALA A 81 -5.00 -5.02 6.12
N SER A 82 -6.28 -5.00 6.16
CA SER A 82 -7.15 -5.68 7.09
C SER A 82 -7.06 -7.20 6.93
N VAL A 83 -6.08 -7.85 7.56
CA VAL A 83 -5.91 -9.29 7.49
C VAL A 83 -5.78 -9.88 8.89
N ASP A 84 -6.92 -10.11 9.56
CA ASP A 84 -7.02 -10.68 10.91
C ASP A 84 -6.03 -10.05 11.93
N ASP A 85 -5.11 -10.87 12.44
CA ASP A 85 -4.08 -10.52 13.42
C ASP A 85 -3.01 -9.51 12.93
N LYS A 86 -3.00 -9.21 11.65
CA LYS A 86 -2.15 -8.17 11.06
C LYS A 86 -2.81 -6.79 11.06
N GLN A 87 -4.10 -6.73 11.32
CA GLN A 87 -4.86 -5.50 11.40
C GLN A 87 -4.97 -5.03 12.84
N GLY A 88 -4.54 -3.83 13.11
CA GLY A 88 -4.96 -3.13 14.32
C GLY A 88 -6.46 -2.87 14.25
N ILE A 89 -7.20 -3.34 15.26
CA ILE A 89 -8.68 -3.30 15.33
C ILE A 89 -9.26 -1.89 15.11
N GLN A 90 -8.46 -0.85 15.30
CA GLN A 90 -8.88 0.54 15.24
C GLN A 90 -7.98 1.40 14.34
N TYR A 91 -7.21 0.79 13.48
CA TYR A 91 -6.36 1.54 12.58
C TYR A 91 -7.13 1.91 11.31
N PRO A 92 -7.56 3.18 11.17
CA PRO A 92 -8.31 3.64 10.01
C PRO A 92 -7.35 4.14 8.92
N GLY A 93 -6.44 3.30 8.47
CA GLY A 93 -5.50 3.62 7.40
C GLY A 93 -6.17 3.84 6.04
N GLU A 94 -5.36 4.06 5.01
CA GLU A 94 -5.77 4.17 3.61
C GLU A 94 -6.81 5.28 3.35
N GLY A 95 -6.35 6.55 3.45
CA GLY A 95 -7.17 7.72 3.13
C GLY A 95 -8.08 8.20 4.26
N PHE A 96 -7.95 7.68 5.47
CA PHE A 96 -8.78 8.09 6.60
C PHE A 96 -8.71 9.61 6.85
N GLY A 97 -7.51 10.22 6.81
CA GLY A 97 -7.35 11.64 7.06
C GLY A 97 -8.06 12.51 6.02
N THR A 98 -8.00 12.12 4.76
CA THR A 98 -8.73 12.78 3.68
C THR A 98 -10.24 12.66 3.88
N LYS A 99 -10.73 11.45 4.14
CA LYS A 99 -12.16 11.22 4.42
C LYS A 99 -12.63 12.02 5.63
N TRP A 100 -11.86 12.01 6.72
CA TRP A 100 -12.17 12.78 7.93
C TRP A 100 -12.28 14.29 7.63
N SER A 101 -11.40 14.82 6.78
CA SER A 101 -11.43 16.23 6.38
C SER A 101 -12.66 16.56 5.54
N ILE A 102 -13.01 15.70 4.58
CA ILE A 102 -14.20 15.84 3.74
C ILE A 102 -15.48 15.82 4.62
N ASP A 103 -15.58 14.89 5.56
CA ASP A 103 -16.72 14.76 6.47
C ASP A 103 -16.90 16.03 7.36
N ARG A 104 -15.89 16.88 7.46
CA ARG A 104 -15.88 18.14 8.21
C ARG A 104 -15.93 19.40 7.33
N GLY A 105 -16.26 19.20 6.07
CA GLY A 105 -16.52 20.30 5.16
C GLY A 105 -15.27 20.85 4.45
N VAL A 106 -14.13 20.17 4.51
CA VAL A 106 -12.97 20.50 3.68
C VAL A 106 -13.21 19.93 2.29
N VAL A 107 -13.89 20.69 1.46
CA VAL A 107 -14.31 20.29 0.11
C VAL A 107 -13.93 21.35 -0.91
N ALA A 108 -13.74 20.96 -2.15
CA ALA A 108 -13.45 21.83 -3.28
C ALA A 108 -14.01 21.26 -4.58
N ASP A 109 -14.03 22.09 -5.64
CA ASP A 109 -14.45 21.66 -6.98
C ASP A 109 -13.43 20.68 -7.60
N PHE A 110 -12.14 20.85 -7.24
CA PHE A 110 -11.03 20.04 -7.75
C PHE A 110 -10.05 19.72 -6.64
N ALA A 111 -9.35 18.61 -6.79
CA ALA A 111 -8.23 18.22 -5.95
C ALA A 111 -7.01 17.87 -6.81
N LEU A 112 -5.84 18.29 -6.35
CA LEU A 112 -4.54 17.76 -6.77
C LEU A 112 -3.99 16.96 -5.59
N VAL A 113 -3.83 15.68 -5.80
CA VAL A 113 -3.27 14.76 -4.79
C VAL A 113 -1.80 14.58 -5.12
N GLY A 114 -0.95 15.00 -4.20
CA GLY A 114 0.49 14.80 -4.31
C GLY A 114 0.80 13.37 -3.93
N GLU A 115 1.21 12.59 -4.90
CA GLU A 115 1.70 11.22 -4.74
C GLU A 115 2.92 10.94 -5.61
N THR A 116 3.62 9.85 -5.33
CA THR A 116 4.80 9.47 -6.09
C THR A 116 4.40 9.01 -7.49
N SER A 117 4.65 9.83 -8.49
CA SER A 117 4.23 9.60 -9.89
C SER A 117 5.34 9.85 -10.91
N GLU A 118 6.60 9.92 -10.46
CA GLU A 118 7.76 10.25 -11.33
C GLU A 118 7.54 11.53 -12.15
N PHE A 119 6.94 12.56 -11.54
CA PHE A 119 6.51 13.82 -12.17
C PHE A 119 5.43 13.65 -13.26
N GLY A 120 4.77 12.51 -13.31
CA GLY A 120 3.63 12.27 -14.18
C GLY A 120 2.30 12.69 -13.54
N ILE A 121 1.25 12.62 -14.33
CA ILE A 121 -0.13 12.74 -13.87
C ILE A 121 -0.76 11.35 -13.93
N VAL A 122 -1.16 10.82 -12.78
CA VAL A 122 -1.89 9.55 -12.71
C VAL A 122 -3.35 9.83 -13.07
N ALA A 123 -3.77 9.28 -14.18
CA ALA A 123 -5.13 9.45 -14.70
C ALA A 123 -6.06 8.28 -14.32
N ALA A 124 -5.49 7.15 -13.93
CA ALA A 124 -6.23 5.97 -13.50
C ALA A 124 -5.39 5.12 -12.55
N GLU A 125 -6.04 4.44 -11.65
CA GLU A 125 -5.43 3.59 -10.64
C GLU A 125 -6.21 2.28 -10.49
N CYS A 126 -5.51 1.18 -10.20
CA CYS A 126 -6.16 -0.09 -9.90
C CYS A 126 -6.67 -0.11 -8.46
N GLY A 127 -7.81 -0.76 -8.25
CA GLY A 127 -8.22 -1.12 -6.89
C GLY A 127 -7.29 -2.19 -6.30
N ASP A 128 -7.14 -2.17 -4.97
CA ASP A 128 -6.38 -3.17 -4.21
C ASP A 128 -7.33 -4.10 -3.45
N VAL A 129 -7.05 -5.41 -3.50
CA VAL A 129 -7.77 -6.42 -2.72
C VAL A 129 -6.76 -7.37 -2.11
N ARG A 130 -6.79 -7.49 -0.79
CA ARG A 130 -5.95 -8.41 -0.04
C ARG A 130 -6.72 -9.64 0.38
N ILE A 131 -6.19 -10.81 0.08
CA ILE A 131 -6.86 -12.09 0.28
C ILE A 131 -6.01 -12.99 1.16
N LYS A 132 -6.65 -13.63 2.14
CA LYS A 132 -6.05 -14.66 2.97
C LYS A 132 -6.65 -16.01 2.63
N ILE A 133 -5.83 -16.94 2.18
CA ILE A 133 -6.22 -18.32 1.88
C ILE A 133 -5.75 -19.21 3.02
N LYS A 134 -6.70 -19.89 3.66
CA LYS A 134 -6.42 -20.88 4.70
C LYS A 134 -6.43 -22.28 4.12
N VAL A 135 -5.28 -22.92 4.07
CA VAL A 135 -5.14 -24.31 3.64
C VAL A 135 -5.13 -25.22 4.88
N LYS A 136 -6.19 -25.98 5.03
CA LYS A 136 -6.33 -26.92 6.14
C LYS A 136 -5.63 -28.25 5.85
N GLY A 137 -5.04 -28.80 6.88
CA GLY A 137 -4.49 -30.16 6.89
C GLY A 137 -4.91 -30.90 8.14
N ARG A 138 -4.26 -31.99 8.41
CA ARG A 138 -4.40 -32.73 9.66
C ARG A 138 -3.04 -33.18 10.18
N ARG A 139 -2.88 -33.14 11.47
CA ARG A 139 -1.72 -33.71 12.14
C ARG A 139 -1.76 -35.24 12.04
N VAL A 140 -0.68 -35.84 11.58
CA VAL A 140 -0.54 -37.27 11.48
C VAL A 140 0.79 -37.70 12.15
N TYR A 141 0.74 -38.75 12.96
CA TYR A 141 1.95 -39.33 13.49
C TYR A 141 2.78 -39.91 12.35
N THR A 142 4.03 -39.48 12.21
CA THR A 142 4.86 -39.71 11.01
C THR A 142 4.92 -41.15 10.56
N PRO A 143 5.10 -42.19 11.46
CA PRO A 143 5.08 -43.59 11.05
C PRO A 143 3.75 -44.09 10.47
N ARG A 144 2.66 -43.35 10.68
CA ARG A 144 1.31 -43.66 10.14
C ARG A 144 0.90 -42.72 9.02
N LEU A 145 1.84 -41.98 8.44
CA LEU A 145 1.57 -41.04 7.38
C LEU A 145 1.23 -41.77 6.08
N ASP A 146 -0.02 -41.67 5.68
CA ASP A 146 -0.45 -41.97 4.32
C ASP A 146 -0.46 -40.65 3.51
N ARG A 147 0.36 -40.59 2.48
CA ARG A 147 0.53 -39.39 1.64
C ARG A 147 -0.51 -39.28 0.54
N GLY A 148 -1.26 -40.37 0.27
CA GLY A 148 -2.08 -40.46 -0.94
C GLY A 148 -1.21 -40.54 -2.20
N SER A 149 -1.85 -40.53 -3.35
CA SER A 149 -1.20 -40.61 -4.67
C SER A 149 -0.90 -39.24 -5.30
N THR A 150 -1.42 -38.14 -4.71
CA THR A 150 -1.22 -36.77 -5.21
C THR A 150 -0.92 -35.82 -4.08
N LEU A 151 -0.33 -34.65 -4.39
CA LEU A 151 -0.09 -33.59 -3.40
C LEU A 151 -1.37 -33.08 -2.74
N GLN A 152 -2.48 -33.06 -3.48
CA GLN A 152 -3.78 -32.63 -2.97
C GLN A 152 -4.35 -33.58 -1.90
N GLN A 153 -4.00 -34.87 -1.98
CA GLN A 153 -4.40 -35.90 -1.02
C GLN A 153 -3.52 -35.92 0.23
N ASN A 154 -2.33 -35.32 0.15
CA ASN A 154 -1.40 -35.29 1.27
C ASN A 154 -2.04 -34.55 2.47
N PRO A 155 -2.03 -35.13 3.68
CA PRO A 155 -2.61 -34.48 4.85
C PRO A 155 -1.80 -33.26 5.34
N ASN A 156 -0.56 -33.10 4.90
CA ASN A 156 0.31 -32.01 5.34
C ASN A 156 -0.13 -30.66 4.74
N PRO A 157 -0.57 -29.68 5.55
CA PRO A 157 -1.04 -28.41 5.06
C PRO A 157 0.06 -27.57 4.40
N HIS A 158 1.32 -27.76 4.79
CA HIS A 158 2.44 -26.99 4.22
C HIS A 158 2.71 -27.39 2.77
N LEU A 159 2.68 -28.69 2.46
CA LEU A 159 2.85 -29.17 1.08
C LEU A 159 1.66 -28.74 0.20
N ARG A 160 0.45 -28.81 0.73
CA ARG A 160 -0.73 -28.33 0.03
C ARG A 160 -0.70 -26.81 -0.17
N GLY A 161 -0.23 -26.08 0.84
CA GLY A 161 -0.05 -24.62 0.77
C GLY A 161 1.00 -24.22 -0.28
N ALA A 162 2.12 -24.91 -0.33
CA ALA A 162 3.14 -24.70 -1.35
C ALA A 162 2.57 -24.92 -2.78
N HIS A 163 1.77 -25.98 -2.96
CA HIS A 163 1.10 -26.21 -4.24
C HIS A 163 0.12 -25.09 -4.61
N VAL A 164 -0.65 -24.60 -3.65
CA VAL A 164 -1.55 -23.45 -3.86
C VAL A 164 -0.75 -22.21 -4.22
N ALA A 165 0.35 -21.93 -3.53
CA ALA A 165 1.19 -20.77 -3.82
C ALA A 165 1.75 -20.79 -5.25
N LEU A 166 2.25 -21.92 -5.71
CA LEU A 166 2.73 -22.06 -7.09
C LEU A 166 1.60 -21.92 -8.10
N ALA A 167 0.43 -22.49 -7.82
CA ALA A 167 -0.73 -22.36 -8.70
C ALA A 167 -1.26 -20.93 -8.80
N LEU A 168 -1.13 -20.15 -7.73
CA LEU A 168 -1.46 -18.72 -7.70
C LEU A 168 -0.50 -17.90 -8.56
N GLU A 169 0.79 -18.20 -8.51
CA GLU A 169 1.77 -17.55 -9.39
C GLU A 169 1.50 -17.83 -10.86
N ASP A 170 1.26 -19.09 -11.21
CA ASP A 170 0.86 -19.48 -12.58
C ASP A 170 -0.44 -18.78 -13.01
N TRP A 171 -1.38 -18.62 -12.10
CA TRP A 171 -2.61 -17.87 -12.35
C TRP A 171 -2.32 -16.38 -12.56
N ALA A 172 -1.50 -15.75 -11.70
CA ALA A 172 -1.15 -14.34 -11.79
C ALA A 172 -0.54 -13.99 -13.15
N ILE A 173 0.39 -14.82 -13.62
CA ILE A 173 1.02 -14.67 -14.95
C ILE A 173 -0.02 -14.68 -16.09
N ARG A 174 -1.00 -15.56 -16.01
CA ARG A 174 -2.09 -15.61 -17.02
C ARG A 174 -3.02 -14.42 -16.87
N TYR A 175 -3.41 -14.08 -15.63
CA TYR A 175 -4.32 -13.00 -15.34
C TYR A 175 -3.82 -11.65 -15.87
N GLU A 176 -2.54 -11.37 -15.71
CA GLU A 176 -1.90 -10.17 -16.24
C GLU A 176 -2.00 -10.08 -17.78
N LYS A 177 -1.87 -11.19 -18.47
CA LYS A 177 -1.94 -11.25 -19.93
C LYS A 177 -3.36 -11.14 -20.47
N GLU A 178 -4.33 -11.67 -19.73
CA GLU A 178 -5.71 -11.82 -20.20
C GLU A 178 -6.59 -10.62 -19.82
N ASN A 179 -6.14 -9.76 -18.89
CA ASN A 179 -6.96 -8.69 -18.32
C ASN A 179 -6.31 -7.29 -18.40
N PRO A 180 -5.56 -6.92 -19.44
CA PRO A 180 -5.15 -5.53 -19.56
C PRO A 180 -6.38 -4.64 -19.79
N LEU A 181 -6.37 -3.47 -19.17
CA LEU A 181 -7.39 -2.44 -19.35
C LEU A 181 -6.80 -1.28 -20.17
N GLU A 182 -7.32 -1.08 -21.35
CA GLU A 182 -7.02 0.08 -22.18
C GLU A 182 -7.88 1.27 -21.71
N PHE A 183 -7.25 2.40 -21.54
CA PHE A 183 -7.95 3.64 -21.20
C PHE A 183 -7.26 4.84 -21.88
N TYR A 184 -7.87 6.02 -21.77
CA TYR A 184 -7.41 7.22 -22.47
C TYR A 184 -5.93 7.60 -22.22
N GLY A 185 -5.35 7.24 -21.10
CA GLY A 185 -3.96 7.57 -20.73
C GLY A 185 -2.95 6.44 -21.00
N GLY A 186 -3.38 5.28 -21.45
CA GLY A 186 -2.50 4.11 -21.65
C GLY A 186 -3.16 2.79 -21.30
N THR A 187 -2.34 1.82 -20.92
CA THR A 187 -2.79 0.48 -20.55
C THR A 187 -2.48 0.22 -19.07
N ILE A 188 -3.47 -0.21 -18.32
CA ILE A 188 -3.28 -0.74 -16.96
C ILE A 188 -3.25 -2.27 -17.05
N VAL A 189 -2.19 -2.86 -16.50
CA VAL A 189 -2.06 -4.31 -16.34
C VAL A 189 -2.25 -4.65 -14.87
N PRO A 190 -3.34 -5.37 -14.50
CA PRO A 190 -3.55 -5.74 -13.11
C PRO A 190 -2.46 -6.70 -12.66
N LYS A 191 -2.07 -6.60 -11.40
CA LYS A 191 -1.02 -7.41 -10.78
C LYS A 191 -1.59 -8.22 -9.63
N ALA A 192 -1.07 -9.43 -9.45
CA ALA A 192 -1.30 -10.21 -8.25
C ALA A 192 0.05 -10.65 -7.69
N GLN A 193 0.21 -10.55 -6.37
CA GLN A 193 1.47 -10.87 -5.71
C GLN A 193 1.23 -11.69 -4.46
N LEU A 194 2.03 -12.75 -4.27
CA LEU A 194 2.09 -13.47 -3.03
C LEU A 194 2.84 -12.62 -1.98
N LEU A 195 2.13 -12.15 -0.96
CA LEU A 195 2.69 -11.27 0.08
C LEU A 195 3.34 -12.03 1.24
N GLY A 196 2.93 -13.27 1.47
CA GLY A 196 3.52 -14.08 2.53
C GLY A 196 2.89 -15.44 2.68
N ILE A 197 3.62 -16.32 3.35
CA ILE A 197 3.15 -17.63 3.77
C ILE A 197 3.45 -17.77 5.26
N GLN A 198 2.42 -18.05 6.03
CA GLN A 198 2.53 -18.34 7.46
C GLN A 198 1.97 -19.72 7.74
N SER A 199 2.62 -20.50 8.57
CA SER A 199 2.17 -21.85 8.87
C SER A 199 2.15 -22.14 10.37
N SER A 200 1.27 -23.04 10.75
CA SER A 200 1.19 -23.70 12.06
C SER A 200 1.15 -25.21 11.87
N VAL A 201 1.11 -25.96 12.94
CA VAL A 201 1.13 -27.44 12.87
C VAL A 201 0.01 -28.03 12.00
N ASP A 202 -1.17 -27.40 12.04
CA ASP A 202 -2.40 -27.90 11.40
C ASP A 202 -2.86 -27.07 10.19
N ASN A 203 -2.25 -25.94 9.94
CA ASN A 203 -2.69 -25.00 8.91
C ASN A 203 -1.53 -24.34 8.17
N CYS A 204 -1.77 -23.95 6.92
CA CYS A 204 -0.93 -23.04 6.19
C CYS A 204 -1.78 -21.86 5.72
N TYR A 205 -1.32 -20.63 5.93
CA TYR A 205 -1.98 -19.42 5.51
C TYR A 205 -1.16 -18.76 4.39
N ILE A 206 -1.82 -18.34 3.35
CA ILE A 206 -1.23 -17.67 2.19
C ILE A 206 -1.90 -16.30 2.09
N TYR A 207 -1.10 -15.26 1.98
CA TYR A 207 -1.53 -13.87 1.85
C TYR A 207 -1.20 -13.36 0.45
N LEU A 208 -2.17 -12.77 -0.20
CA LEU A 208 -2.09 -12.13 -1.52
C LEU A 208 -2.41 -10.66 -1.39
#